data_f501ac7e9273cf74d758f87092165065
#
_entry.id   f501ac7e9273cf74d758f87092165065
#
_cell.length_a   1.000
_cell.length_b   1.000
_cell.length_c   1.000
_cell.angle_alpha   90.00
_cell.angle_beta   90.00
_cell.angle_gamma   90.00
#
_symmetry.space_group_name_H-M   'P 1'
#
loop_
_entity.id
_entity.type
_entity.pdbx_description
1 polymer ?
#
loop_
_entity_poly.entity_id
_entity_poly.type
_entity_poly.pdbx_seq_one_letter_code
_entity_poly.pdbx_strand_id
1 'polypeptide(L)'
;MACLRHPAAATHRNLCAACLLEEALAPGNGSEAGPLVWTGEKQAPGMPPLSIQVPLGRSPSSSVFLVRTEELVPRLLRLKTWHVRAPDGFLARFQELKESLASWNDGGIDPPLAAGLDAAGCPSVLTEFRQGLPILDRVRSGALGQEAAVALLQPLMALTRAAHERGLVHGSIGPGNVIVQPDAATACLLDFGLVRLLDGSARQGLSPSADLAGWDALARALRAPPADPPRHTL
;
A
#
# COMPACT_ATOMS: atom_id res chain seq x y z
N MET A 1 -19.30 -8.12 -8.94
CA MET A 1 -19.47 -9.58 -9.17
C MET A 1 -18.62 -10.32 -8.14
N ALA A 2 -19.12 -11.39 -7.52
CA ALA A 2 -18.34 -12.21 -6.60
C ALA A 2 -17.40 -13.14 -7.37
N CYS A 3 -16.23 -13.44 -6.83
CA CYS A 3 -15.32 -14.43 -7.40
C CYS A 3 -15.95 -15.82 -7.34
N LEU A 4 -15.97 -16.56 -8.45
CA LEU A 4 -16.56 -17.91 -8.52
C LEU A 4 -15.86 -18.92 -7.60
N ARG A 5 -14.54 -18.77 -7.35
CA ARG A 5 -13.76 -19.65 -6.46
C ARG A 5 -13.79 -19.20 -5.00
N HIS A 6 -13.98 -17.89 -4.74
CA HIS A 6 -14.00 -17.30 -3.41
C HIS A 6 -15.18 -16.32 -3.30
N PRO A 7 -16.42 -16.81 -3.13
CA PRO A 7 -17.64 -16.00 -3.21
C PRO A 7 -17.72 -14.90 -2.13
N ALA A 8 -17.00 -15.05 -1.02
CA ALA A 8 -16.92 -14.04 0.04
C ALA A 8 -15.83 -12.98 -0.17
N ALA A 9 -15.00 -13.10 -1.22
CA ALA A 9 -13.93 -12.14 -1.47
C ALA A 9 -14.44 -10.97 -2.32
N ALA A 10 -14.15 -9.75 -1.86
CA ALA A 10 -14.37 -8.55 -2.66
C ALA A 10 -13.47 -8.58 -3.91
N THR A 11 -14.06 -8.33 -5.07
CA THR A 11 -13.32 -8.34 -6.34
C THR A 11 -13.02 -6.91 -6.78
N HIS A 12 -11.77 -6.61 -7.03
CA HIS A 12 -11.38 -5.45 -7.81
C HIS A 12 -11.29 -5.89 -9.29
N ARG A 13 -12.17 -5.39 -10.15
CA ARG A 13 -12.25 -5.75 -11.58
C ARG A 13 -12.44 -7.26 -11.86
N ASN A 14 -13.27 -7.95 -11.06
CA ASN A 14 -13.55 -9.39 -11.17
C ASN A 14 -12.43 -10.35 -10.75
N LEU A 15 -11.36 -9.84 -10.13
CA LEU A 15 -10.25 -10.66 -9.63
C LEU A 15 -10.21 -10.56 -8.11
N CYS A 16 -10.30 -11.67 -7.40
CA CYS A 16 -10.11 -11.68 -5.95
C CYS A 16 -8.64 -11.80 -5.60
N ALA A 17 -8.23 -11.20 -4.48
CA ALA A 17 -6.83 -11.19 -4.04
C ALA A 17 -6.22 -12.60 -3.89
N ALA A 18 -7.03 -13.59 -3.46
CA ALA A 18 -6.58 -14.98 -3.35
C ALA A 18 -6.34 -15.61 -4.73
N CYS A 19 -7.24 -15.41 -5.72
CA CYS A 19 -7.02 -15.90 -7.08
C CYS A 19 -5.81 -15.23 -7.73
N LEU A 20 -5.62 -13.92 -7.51
CA LEU A 20 -4.45 -13.18 -8.00
C LEU A 20 -3.16 -13.73 -7.40
N LEU A 21 -3.20 -14.09 -6.11
CA LEU A 21 -2.06 -14.67 -5.43
C LEU A 21 -1.74 -16.09 -5.95
N GLU A 22 -2.77 -16.92 -6.13
CA GLU A 22 -2.62 -18.26 -6.72
C GLU A 22 -2.07 -18.17 -8.16
N GLU A 23 -2.57 -17.24 -8.96
CA GLU A 23 -2.10 -17.02 -10.33
C GLU A 23 -0.66 -16.48 -10.37
N ALA A 24 -0.31 -15.56 -9.47
CA ALA A 24 1.05 -15.02 -9.34
C ALA A 24 2.08 -16.06 -8.85
N LEU A 25 1.64 -17.07 -8.10
CA LEU A 25 2.49 -18.14 -7.59
C LEU A 25 2.53 -19.38 -8.50
N ALA A 26 1.63 -19.49 -9.48
CA ALA A 26 1.59 -20.62 -10.39
C ALA A 26 2.85 -20.66 -11.27
N PRO A 27 3.56 -21.80 -11.35
CA PRO A 27 4.71 -21.95 -12.24
C PRO A 27 4.23 -21.86 -13.71
N GLY A 28 4.75 -20.88 -14.45
CA GLY A 28 4.56 -20.78 -15.92
C GLY A 28 3.52 -19.79 -16.43
N ASN A 29 2.75 -19.09 -15.58
CA ASN A 29 1.85 -18.03 -16.02
C ASN A 29 2.57 -16.67 -16.12
N GLY A 30 3.52 -16.57 -17.04
CA GLY A 30 3.95 -15.28 -17.57
C GLY A 30 2.84 -14.74 -18.47
N SER A 31 2.20 -13.64 -18.09
CA SER A 31 1.33 -12.87 -19.00
C SER A 31 2.07 -12.61 -20.31
N GLU A 32 1.36 -12.69 -21.48
CA GLU A 32 1.91 -12.38 -22.81
C GLU A 32 2.43 -10.94 -22.99
N ALA A 33 2.17 -10.04 -22.05
CA ALA A 33 2.98 -8.85 -21.86
C ALA A 33 4.31 -9.33 -21.26
N GLY A 34 5.34 -9.45 -22.06
CA GLY A 34 6.69 -9.84 -21.66
C GLY A 34 7.09 -9.13 -20.37
N PRO A 35 8.00 -9.70 -19.56
CA PRO A 35 8.35 -9.16 -18.26
C PRO A 35 8.70 -7.69 -18.44
N LEU A 36 7.87 -6.80 -17.90
CA LEU A 36 8.27 -5.41 -17.70
C LEU A 36 9.37 -5.46 -16.64
N VAL A 37 10.57 -5.72 -17.10
CA VAL A 37 11.76 -5.65 -16.26
C VAL A 37 11.86 -4.20 -15.84
N TRP A 38 11.68 -3.92 -14.56
CA TRP A 38 11.96 -2.60 -14.03
C TRP A 38 13.48 -2.39 -14.07
N THR A 39 13.93 -1.82 -15.18
CA THR A 39 15.33 -1.40 -15.40
C THR A 39 15.47 0.06 -14.97
N GLY A 40 15.19 0.36 -13.69
CA GLY A 40 15.51 1.70 -13.17
C GLY A 40 17.01 1.94 -13.30
N GLU A 41 17.42 2.92 -14.10
CA GLU A 41 18.85 3.26 -14.34
C GLU A 41 19.60 3.61 -13.04
N LYS A 42 18.86 3.84 -11.94
CA LYS A 42 19.41 4.09 -10.60
C LYS A 42 18.69 3.23 -9.57
N GLN A 43 18.88 1.93 -9.65
CA GLN A 43 18.47 1.03 -8.59
C GLN A 43 19.21 1.34 -7.29
N ALA A 44 18.47 1.31 -6.17
CA ALA A 44 19.14 1.25 -4.87
C ALA A 44 20.02 -0.02 -4.82
N PRO A 45 21.24 0.05 -4.29
CA PRO A 45 22.11 -1.11 -4.20
C PRO A 45 21.40 -2.28 -3.50
N GLY A 46 21.46 -3.48 -4.08
CA GLY A 46 20.89 -4.69 -3.49
C GLY A 46 19.44 -5.01 -3.86
N MET A 47 18.83 -4.31 -4.83
CA MET A 47 17.50 -4.68 -5.32
C MET A 47 17.62 -5.80 -6.37
N PRO A 48 16.97 -6.96 -6.17
CA PRO A 48 16.96 -8.03 -7.16
C PRO A 48 16.13 -7.64 -8.39
N PRO A 49 16.32 -8.34 -9.53
CA PRO A 49 15.41 -8.22 -10.65
C PRO A 49 13.96 -8.54 -10.24
N LEU A 50 13.01 -7.76 -10.77
CA LEU A 50 11.60 -7.85 -10.43
C LEU A 50 10.77 -8.12 -11.68
N SER A 51 9.80 -9.03 -11.57
CA SER A 51 8.74 -9.22 -12.56
C SER A 51 7.41 -8.67 -12.04
N ILE A 52 6.75 -7.83 -12.84
CA ILE A 52 5.41 -7.31 -12.52
C ILE A 52 4.41 -8.45 -12.74
N GLN A 53 3.63 -8.77 -11.69
CA GLN A 53 2.62 -9.79 -11.73
C GLN A 53 1.23 -9.20 -12.03
N VAL A 54 0.80 -8.25 -11.21
CA VAL A 54 -0.57 -7.73 -11.25
C VAL A 54 -0.60 -6.26 -10.85
N PRO A 55 -1.40 -5.40 -11.53
CA PRO A 55 -1.70 -4.08 -11.01
C PRO A 55 -2.64 -4.18 -9.81
N LEU A 56 -2.23 -3.63 -8.65
CA LEU A 56 -3.03 -3.58 -7.42
C LEU A 56 -3.90 -2.32 -7.33
N GLY A 57 -3.46 -1.23 -7.94
CA GLY A 57 -4.21 0.02 -7.92
C GLY A 57 -3.56 1.12 -8.76
N ARG A 58 -4.37 2.13 -9.09
CA ARG A 58 -3.91 3.32 -9.82
C ARG A 58 -4.66 4.55 -9.33
N SER A 59 -3.91 5.63 -9.16
CA SER A 59 -4.41 6.98 -8.93
C SER A 59 -3.90 7.93 -10.02
N PRO A 60 -4.34 9.19 -10.09
CA PRO A 60 -3.74 10.17 -11.00
C PRO A 60 -2.24 10.37 -10.79
N SER A 61 -1.74 10.21 -9.57
CA SER A 61 -0.35 10.49 -9.20
C SER A 61 0.53 9.25 -9.04
N SER A 62 -0.04 8.03 -8.96
CA SER A 62 0.75 6.81 -8.72
C SER A 62 0.07 5.55 -9.21
N SER A 63 0.88 4.53 -9.47
CA SER A 63 0.45 3.16 -9.73
C SER A 63 1.07 2.21 -8.70
N VAL A 64 0.35 1.15 -8.36
CA VAL A 64 0.81 0.13 -7.41
C VAL A 64 0.69 -1.24 -8.08
N PHE A 65 1.75 -2.04 -7.95
CA PHE A 65 1.85 -3.36 -8.54
C PHE A 65 2.23 -4.41 -7.51
N LEU A 66 1.72 -5.62 -7.68
CA LEU A 66 2.31 -6.82 -7.12
C LEU A 66 3.49 -7.20 -8.00
N VAL A 67 4.66 -7.37 -7.40
CA VAL A 67 5.87 -7.81 -8.09
C VAL A 67 6.45 -9.03 -7.39
N ARG A 68 7.19 -9.82 -8.16
CA ARG A 68 7.90 -11.00 -7.68
C ARG A 68 9.40 -10.80 -7.90
N THR A 69 10.22 -11.18 -6.91
CA THR A 69 11.68 -11.22 -7.09
C THR A 69 12.07 -12.43 -7.94
N GLU A 70 13.11 -12.28 -8.77
CA GLU A 70 13.67 -13.36 -9.60
C GLU A 70 14.80 -14.10 -8.85
N GLU A 71 14.67 -14.23 -7.54
CA GLU A 71 15.61 -14.97 -6.69
C GLU A 71 15.27 -16.47 -6.64
N LEU A 72 16.21 -17.27 -6.10
CA LEU A 72 16.03 -18.72 -5.92
C LEU A 72 14.80 -19.04 -5.05
N VAL A 73 14.53 -18.19 -4.06
CA VAL A 73 13.30 -18.19 -3.27
C VAL A 73 12.54 -16.90 -3.56
N PRO A 74 11.58 -16.93 -4.50
CA PRO A 74 10.85 -15.74 -4.89
C PRO A 74 10.05 -15.15 -3.74
N ARG A 75 10.07 -13.81 -3.63
CA ARG A 75 9.25 -13.06 -2.69
C ARG A 75 8.23 -12.23 -3.44
N LEU A 76 7.03 -12.12 -2.89
CA LEU A 76 6.02 -11.19 -3.38
C LEU A 76 6.18 -9.85 -2.65
N LEU A 77 6.33 -8.80 -3.42
CA LEU A 77 6.55 -7.45 -2.94
C LEU A 77 5.54 -6.51 -3.58
N ARG A 78 5.34 -5.36 -2.96
CA ARG A 78 4.50 -4.28 -3.45
C ARG A 78 5.38 -3.17 -3.99
N LEU A 79 5.24 -2.84 -5.28
CA LEU A 79 5.93 -1.76 -5.94
C LEU A 79 4.97 -0.59 -6.13
N LYS A 80 5.28 0.56 -5.56
CA LYS A 80 4.57 1.82 -5.82
C LYS A 80 5.44 2.74 -6.66
N THR A 81 4.88 3.20 -7.78
CA THR A 81 5.55 4.14 -8.71
C THR A 81 4.76 5.43 -8.76
N TRP A 82 5.42 6.58 -8.80
CA TRP A 82 4.76 7.86 -8.99
C TRP A 82 4.94 8.35 -10.42
N HIS A 83 3.96 9.13 -10.90
CA HIS A 83 3.92 9.68 -12.27
C HIS A 83 4.53 11.08 -12.33
N VAL A 84 5.22 11.51 -11.27
CA VAL A 84 5.90 12.80 -11.18
C VAL A 84 7.39 12.56 -10.98
N ARG A 85 8.20 13.49 -11.45
CA ARG A 85 9.64 13.42 -11.29
C ARG A 85 10.03 13.50 -9.81
N ALA A 86 11.02 12.71 -9.42
CA ALA A 86 11.56 12.77 -8.07
C ALA A 86 12.22 14.14 -7.82
N PRO A 87 11.99 14.77 -6.67
CA PRO A 87 12.73 15.96 -6.29
C PRO A 87 14.19 15.60 -5.95
N ASP A 88 15.06 16.60 -6.03
CA ASP A 88 16.48 16.43 -5.67
C ASP A 88 16.62 15.85 -4.26
N GLY A 89 17.57 14.94 -4.09
CA GLY A 89 17.82 14.26 -2.82
C GLY A 89 16.78 13.19 -2.43
N PHE A 90 15.88 12.78 -3.32
CA PHE A 90 14.88 11.74 -3.05
C PHE A 90 15.49 10.48 -2.44
N LEU A 91 16.55 9.91 -3.04
CA LEU A 91 17.18 8.68 -2.55
C LEU A 91 17.84 8.85 -1.18
N ALA A 92 18.43 10.01 -0.89
CA ALA A 92 19.00 10.31 0.43
C ALA A 92 17.90 10.35 1.50
N ARG A 93 16.81 11.10 1.24
CA ARG A 93 15.65 11.14 2.16
C ARG A 93 14.98 9.78 2.32
N PHE A 94 14.95 8.97 1.27
CA PHE A 94 14.47 7.59 1.36
C PHE A 94 15.32 6.77 2.33
N GLN A 95 16.64 6.88 2.25
CA GLN A 95 17.53 6.15 3.15
C GLN A 95 17.35 6.58 4.61
N GLU A 96 17.22 7.89 4.86
CA GLU A 96 16.91 8.42 6.19
C GLU A 96 15.58 7.89 6.75
N LEU A 97 14.53 7.86 5.91
CA LEU A 97 13.23 7.30 6.30
C LEU A 97 13.32 5.81 6.61
N LYS A 98 14.00 5.04 5.75
CA LYS A 98 14.20 3.60 5.94
C LYS A 98 14.93 3.31 7.26
N GLU A 99 15.99 4.03 7.56
CA GLU A 99 16.74 3.90 8.81
C GLU A 99 15.89 4.26 10.03
N SER A 100 15.10 5.34 9.94
CA SER A 100 14.19 5.76 10.99
C SER A 100 13.10 4.74 11.27
N LEU A 101 12.65 3.99 10.26
CA LEU A 101 11.63 2.96 10.39
C LEU A 101 12.19 1.56 10.67
N ALA A 102 13.49 1.33 10.54
CA ALA A 102 14.11 0.02 10.72
C ALA A 102 13.91 -0.58 12.13
N SER A 103 13.72 0.26 13.14
CA SER A 103 13.47 -0.17 14.52
C SER A 103 12.01 -0.52 14.82
N TRP A 104 11.10 -0.36 13.84
CA TRP A 104 9.67 -0.60 14.01
C TRP A 104 9.30 -2.03 13.59
N ASN A 105 9.57 -3.00 14.45
CA ASN A 105 9.29 -4.42 14.17
C ASN A 105 7.90 -4.88 14.63
N ASP A 106 7.02 -3.97 15.03
CA ASP A 106 5.74 -4.30 15.68
C ASP A 106 4.63 -4.76 14.73
N GLY A 107 4.97 -4.97 13.45
CA GLY A 107 4.03 -5.51 12.45
C GLY A 107 2.90 -4.59 11.98
N GLY A 108 2.76 -3.41 12.60
CA GLY A 108 1.71 -2.43 12.26
C GLY A 108 2.11 -1.39 11.20
N ILE A 109 3.40 -1.18 11.00
CA ILE A 109 3.97 -0.34 9.92
C ILE A 109 4.79 -1.22 8.98
N ASP A 110 4.70 -0.92 7.71
CA ASP A 110 5.45 -1.61 6.66
C ASP A 110 6.64 -0.75 6.23
N PRO A 111 7.86 -1.03 6.72
CA PRO A 111 9.02 -0.24 6.37
C PRO A 111 9.36 -0.42 4.89
N PRO A 112 9.82 0.63 4.21
CA PRO A 112 10.22 0.52 2.81
C PRO A 112 11.54 -0.28 2.69
N LEU A 113 11.59 -1.18 1.71
CA LEU A 113 12.73 -2.05 1.47
C LEU A 113 13.78 -1.41 0.57
N ALA A 114 13.34 -0.82 -0.52
CA ALA A 114 14.20 -0.22 -1.53
C ALA A 114 13.47 0.87 -2.30
N ALA A 115 14.23 1.77 -2.93
CA ALA A 115 13.70 2.77 -3.85
C ALA A 115 14.62 2.96 -5.06
N GLY A 116 14.05 3.48 -6.14
CA GLY A 116 14.79 3.78 -7.35
C GLY A 116 14.08 4.84 -8.19
N LEU A 117 14.73 5.21 -9.28
CA LEU A 117 14.19 6.12 -10.29
C LEU A 117 14.16 5.40 -11.64
N ASP A 118 13.10 5.60 -12.40
CA ASP A 118 13.08 5.16 -13.81
C ASP A 118 13.86 6.09 -14.72
N ALA A 119 13.93 5.77 -16.02
CA ALA A 119 14.64 6.58 -17.03
C ALA A 119 14.10 8.01 -17.14
N ALA A 120 12.83 8.25 -16.82
CA ALA A 120 12.23 9.58 -16.79
C ALA A 120 12.50 10.33 -15.47
N GLY A 121 13.12 9.67 -14.49
CA GLY A 121 13.38 10.20 -13.17
C GLY A 121 12.17 10.12 -12.24
N CYS A 122 11.16 9.30 -12.57
CA CYS A 122 10.01 9.07 -11.70
C CYS A 122 10.36 8.06 -10.60
N PRO A 123 9.99 8.32 -9.34
CA PRO A 123 10.40 7.49 -8.23
C PRO A 123 9.53 6.25 -8.08
N SER A 124 10.15 5.20 -7.56
CA SER A 124 9.48 3.98 -7.15
C SER A 124 9.98 3.52 -5.79
N VAL A 125 9.08 2.93 -5.00
CA VAL A 125 9.40 2.36 -3.68
C VAL A 125 8.86 0.94 -3.60
N LEU A 126 9.67 0.06 -3.06
CA LEU A 126 9.38 -1.35 -2.83
C LEU A 126 9.13 -1.59 -1.34
N THR A 127 8.04 -2.27 -1.02
CA THR A 127 7.66 -2.70 0.33
C THR A 127 7.27 -4.17 0.34
N GLU A 128 7.14 -4.78 1.52
CA GLU A 128 6.55 -6.11 1.62
C GLU A 128 5.12 -6.10 1.08
N PHE A 129 4.72 -7.20 0.42
CA PHE A 129 3.32 -7.38 0.06
C PHE A 129 2.54 -7.87 1.28
N ARG A 130 1.55 -7.09 1.70
CA ARG A 130 0.62 -7.47 2.76
C ARG A 130 -0.65 -8.02 2.16
N GLN A 131 -0.88 -9.31 2.38
CA GLN A 131 -2.14 -9.94 1.98
C GLN A 131 -3.29 -9.35 2.76
N GLY A 132 -4.34 -8.93 2.06
CA GLY A 132 -5.52 -8.33 2.68
C GLY A 132 -6.25 -7.38 1.74
N LEU A 133 -7.22 -6.68 2.29
CA LEU A 133 -8.02 -5.69 1.56
C LEU A 133 -8.05 -4.37 2.32
N PRO A 134 -8.22 -3.24 1.61
CA PRO A 134 -8.47 -1.96 2.24
C PRO A 134 -9.65 -2.05 3.22
N ILE A 135 -9.51 -1.42 4.38
CA ILE A 135 -10.47 -1.56 5.48
C ILE A 135 -11.91 -1.19 5.07
N LEU A 136 -12.10 -0.15 4.25
CA LEU A 136 -13.44 0.20 3.76
C LEU A 136 -14.02 -0.89 2.84
N ASP A 137 -13.20 -1.58 2.05
CA ASP A 137 -13.69 -2.64 1.17
C ASP A 137 -14.11 -3.87 1.97
N ARG A 138 -13.42 -4.15 3.08
CA ARG A 138 -13.82 -5.22 4.03
C ARG A 138 -15.15 -4.90 4.70
N VAL A 139 -15.39 -3.65 5.07
CA VAL A 139 -16.67 -3.22 5.66
C VAL A 139 -17.78 -3.24 4.61
N ARG A 140 -17.54 -2.68 3.42
CA ARG A 140 -18.54 -2.66 2.33
C ARG A 140 -18.95 -4.04 1.84
N SER A 141 -18.05 -5.00 1.87
CA SER A 141 -18.36 -6.40 1.51
C SER A 141 -19.10 -7.15 2.60
N GLY A 142 -19.31 -6.56 3.78
CA GLY A 142 -19.89 -7.24 4.94
C GLY A 142 -18.96 -8.24 5.63
N ALA A 143 -17.70 -8.36 5.17
CA ALA A 143 -16.72 -9.27 5.75
C ALA A 143 -16.11 -8.76 7.06
N LEU A 144 -16.38 -7.49 7.42
CA LEU A 144 -15.96 -6.88 8.67
C LEU A 144 -17.04 -5.92 9.15
N GLY A 145 -17.49 -6.07 10.41
CA GLY A 145 -18.44 -5.15 11.03
C GLY A 145 -17.80 -3.78 11.31
N GLN A 146 -18.61 -2.71 11.27
CA GLN A 146 -18.13 -1.34 11.45
C GLN A 146 -17.43 -1.13 12.80
N GLU A 147 -17.97 -1.69 13.90
CA GLU A 147 -17.36 -1.59 15.24
C GLU A 147 -16.02 -2.29 15.30
N ALA A 148 -15.92 -3.49 14.73
CA ALA A 148 -14.67 -4.25 14.65
C ALA A 148 -13.64 -3.49 13.79
N ALA A 149 -14.08 -2.89 12.68
CA ALA A 149 -13.21 -2.06 11.84
C ALA A 149 -12.64 -0.86 12.60
N VAL A 150 -13.47 -0.14 13.36
CA VAL A 150 -13.01 0.98 14.21
C VAL A 150 -12.06 0.50 15.30
N ALA A 151 -12.31 -0.67 15.90
CA ALA A 151 -11.41 -1.25 16.90
C ALA A 151 -10.02 -1.55 16.31
N LEU A 152 -9.94 -2.03 15.08
CA LEU A 152 -8.67 -2.26 14.38
C LEU A 152 -7.83 -1.00 14.14
N LEU A 153 -8.44 0.20 14.15
CA LEU A 153 -7.69 1.44 14.03
C LEU A 153 -6.91 1.80 15.30
N GLN A 154 -7.36 1.35 16.48
CA GLN A 154 -6.79 1.77 17.76
C GLN A 154 -5.28 1.48 17.89
N PRO A 155 -4.79 0.24 17.61
CA PRO A 155 -3.36 -0.03 17.66
C PRO A 155 -2.57 0.78 16.64
N LEU A 156 -3.11 1.01 15.43
CA LEU A 156 -2.44 1.81 14.39
C LEU A 156 -2.38 3.29 14.77
N MET A 157 -3.40 3.82 15.42
CA MET A 157 -3.41 5.18 15.97
C MET A 157 -2.37 5.35 17.09
N ALA A 158 -2.26 4.36 17.99
CA ALA A 158 -1.24 4.36 19.04
C ALA A 158 0.17 4.34 18.43
N LEU A 159 0.38 3.49 17.44
CA LEU A 159 1.64 3.38 16.69
C LEU A 159 2.00 4.70 15.98
N THR A 160 1.00 5.36 15.35
CA THR A 160 1.19 6.67 14.71
C THR A 160 1.60 7.74 15.73
N ARG A 161 0.98 7.75 16.91
CA ARG A 161 1.36 8.68 18.00
C ARG A 161 2.80 8.46 18.46
N ALA A 162 3.19 7.20 18.68
CA ALA A 162 4.56 6.86 19.03
C ALA A 162 5.57 7.26 17.95
N ALA A 163 5.17 7.23 16.67
CA ALA A 163 5.97 7.76 15.57
C ALA A 163 6.10 9.29 15.64
N HIS A 164 5.02 10.00 15.95
CA HIS A 164 5.04 11.45 16.12
C HIS A 164 6.00 11.89 17.23
N GLU A 165 6.10 11.16 18.35
CA GLU A 165 7.05 11.41 19.42
C GLU A 165 8.51 11.33 18.94
N ARG A 166 8.78 10.58 17.88
CA ARG A 166 10.08 10.47 17.21
C ARG A 166 10.25 11.40 16.01
N GLY A 167 9.32 12.34 15.81
CA GLY A 167 9.35 13.30 14.71
C GLY A 167 8.97 12.70 13.35
N LEU A 168 8.41 11.48 13.32
CA LEU A 168 7.95 10.82 12.10
C LEU A 168 6.46 11.10 11.90
N VAL A 169 6.07 11.46 10.69
CA VAL A 169 4.68 11.73 10.28
C VAL A 169 4.35 10.81 9.11
N HIS A 170 3.17 10.22 9.12
CA HIS A 170 2.71 9.40 8.00
C HIS A 170 2.40 10.25 6.76
N GLY A 171 1.61 11.31 6.93
CA GLY A 171 1.29 12.32 5.91
C GLY A 171 0.22 11.92 4.90
N SER A 172 -0.34 10.70 4.98
CA SER A 172 -1.31 10.19 3.99
C SER A 172 -2.23 9.13 4.59
N ILE A 173 -2.75 9.36 5.82
CA ILE A 173 -3.67 8.42 6.44
C ILE A 173 -5.01 8.43 5.72
N GLY A 174 -5.42 7.25 5.27
CA GLY A 174 -6.67 7.07 4.55
C GLY A 174 -7.01 5.60 4.30
N PRO A 175 -8.22 5.32 3.79
CA PRO A 175 -8.72 3.95 3.68
C PRO A 175 -7.87 3.04 2.78
N GLY A 176 -7.20 3.59 1.78
CA GLY A 176 -6.34 2.83 0.87
C GLY A 176 -5.01 2.40 1.50
N ASN A 177 -4.62 3.01 2.62
CA ASN A 177 -3.37 2.74 3.32
C ASN A 177 -3.56 1.89 4.59
N VAL A 178 -4.80 1.50 4.94
CA VAL A 178 -5.09 0.57 6.02
C VAL A 178 -5.57 -0.75 5.44
N ILE A 179 -4.72 -1.77 5.50
CA ILE A 179 -5.01 -3.12 4.99
C ILE A 179 -5.38 -4.01 6.14
N VAL A 180 -6.55 -4.63 6.05
CA VAL A 180 -7.02 -5.66 6.99
C VAL A 180 -6.67 -7.03 6.44
N GLN A 181 -5.97 -7.83 7.23
CA GLN A 181 -5.54 -9.17 6.84
C GLN A 181 -6.73 -10.13 6.68
N PRO A 182 -6.54 -11.29 6.01
CA PRO A 182 -7.63 -12.24 5.74
C PRO A 182 -8.36 -12.72 6.98
N ASP A 183 -7.67 -12.87 8.10
CA ASP A 183 -8.21 -13.28 9.40
C ASP A 183 -9.14 -12.24 10.05
N ALA A 184 -9.18 -11.01 9.51
CA ALA A 184 -9.91 -9.86 10.03
C ALA A 184 -9.55 -9.48 11.50
N ALA A 185 -8.46 -10.04 12.03
CA ALA A 185 -7.99 -9.81 13.40
C ALA A 185 -6.88 -8.76 13.47
N THR A 186 -6.18 -8.52 12.37
CA THR A 186 -5.05 -7.61 12.31
C THR A 186 -5.17 -6.65 11.14
N ALA A 187 -4.62 -5.46 11.31
CA ALA A 187 -4.49 -4.46 10.25
C ALA A 187 -3.07 -3.88 10.24
N CYS A 188 -2.62 -3.44 9.07
CA CYS A 188 -1.35 -2.74 8.92
C CYS A 188 -1.53 -1.41 8.19
N LEU A 189 -0.64 -0.48 8.46
CA LEU A 189 -0.59 0.85 7.87
C LEU A 189 0.52 0.90 6.82
N LEU A 190 0.12 1.08 5.55
CA LEU A 190 1.03 1.16 4.41
C LEU A 190 1.51 2.59 4.16
N ASP A 191 2.60 2.72 3.41
CA ASP A 191 3.12 3.99 2.88
C ASP A 191 3.53 5.02 3.95
N PHE A 192 3.96 4.57 5.14
CA PHE A 192 4.36 5.45 6.22
C PHE A 192 5.49 6.39 5.79
N GLY A 193 5.24 7.70 5.84
CA GLY A 193 6.21 8.75 5.54
C GLY A 193 6.58 8.91 4.05
N LEU A 194 6.08 8.06 3.15
CA LEU A 194 6.48 8.10 1.74
C LEU A 194 6.12 9.43 1.04
N VAL A 195 5.05 10.08 1.46
CA VAL A 195 4.64 11.38 0.91
C VAL A 195 5.71 12.45 1.11
N ARG A 196 6.48 12.38 2.21
CA ARG A 196 7.58 13.30 2.49
C ARG A 196 8.73 13.22 1.49
N LEU A 197 8.86 12.09 0.82
CA LEU A 197 9.93 11.86 -0.16
C LEU A 197 9.70 12.65 -1.44
N LEU A 198 8.42 12.92 -1.78
CA LEU A 198 8.02 13.62 -3.00
C LEU A 198 7.95 15.14 -2.81
N ASP A 199 7.90 15.59 -1.58
CA ASP A 199 7.74 16.99 -1.26
C ASP A 199 9.11 17.66 -1.15
N GLY A 200 9.60 18.18 -2.27
CA GLY A 200 10.89 18.87 -2.35
C GLY A 200 10.91 20.24 -1.65
N SER A 201 9.75 20.83 -1.40
CA SER A 201 9.64 22.21 -0.93
C SER A 201 8.72 22.44 0.26
N ALA A 202 7.88 21.49 0.64
CA ALA A 202 6.79 21.76 1.57
C ALA A 202 6.75 20.79 2.74
N ARG A 203 7.32 21.21 3.84
CA ARG A 203 6.88 20.80 5.18
C ARG A 203 5.45 21.33 5.47
N GLN A 204 4.81 22.03 4.52
CA GLN A 204 3.47 22.57 4.65
C GLN A 204 2.44 21.46 4.44
N GLY A 205 1.69 21.14 5.49
CA GLY A 205 0.63 20.11 5.49
C GLY A 205 1.02 18.76 6.08
N LEU A 206 2.29 18.43 6.19
CA LEU A 206 2.75 17.21 6.86
C LEU A 206 2.95 17.50 8.35
N SER A 207 2.00 17.13 9.15
CA SER A 207 2.03 17.38 10.60
C SER A 207 1.32 16.24 11.34
N PRO A 208 1.65 16.01 12.62
CA PRO A 208 0.91 15.10 13.48
C PRO A 208 -0.60 15.38 13.48
N SER A 209 -1.02 16.64 13.42
CA SER A 209 -2.43 17.04 13.36
C SER A 209 -3.11 16.61 12.08
N ALA A 210 -2.41 16.62 10.93
CA ALA A 210 -2.95 16.12 9.66
C ALA A 210 -3.18 14.60 9.72
N ASP A 211 -2.28 13.83 10.33
CA ASP A 211 -2.48 12.41 10.54
C ASP A 211 -3.68 12.13 11.47
N LEU A 212 -3.82 12.89 12.55
CA LEU A 212 -4.98 12.76 13.44
C LEU A 212 -6.29 13.05 12.71
N ALA A 213 -6.32 14.11 11.88
CA ALA A 213 -7.48 14.42 11.05
C ALA A 213 -7.79 13.31 10.03
N GLY A 214 -6.76 12.65 9.49
CA GLY A 214 -6.90 11.48 8.62
C GLY A 214 -7.55 10.29 9.34
N TRP A 215 -7.13 10.00 10.57
CA TRP A 215 -7.75 8.96 11.42
C TRP A 215 -9.21 9.27 11.73
N ASP A 216 -9.53 10.51 12.09
CA ASP A 216 -10.91 10.93 12.36
C ASP A 216 -11.78 10.82 11.11
N ALA A 217 -11.27 11.21 9.94
CA ALA A 217 -11.97 11.08 8.68
C ALA A 217 -12.24 9.61 8.34
N LEU A 218 -11.25 8.73 8.52
CA LEU A 218 -11.38 7.29 8.29
C LEU A 218 -12.41 6.67 9.26
N ALA A 219 -12.35 7.00 10.54
CA ALA A 219 -13.30 6.50 11.53
C ALA A 219 -14.75 6.94 11.23
N ARG A 220 -14.96 8.17 10.74
CA ARG A 220 -16.25 8.64 10.25
C ARG A 220 -16.73 7.87 9.03
N ALA A 221 -15.83 7.63 8.06
CA ALA A 221 -16.15 6.89 6.85
C ALA A 221 -16.55 5.44 7.14
N LEU A 222 -15.94 4.80 8.14
CA LEU A 222 -16.28 3.44 8.58
C LEU A 222 -17.64 3.36 9.26
N ARG A 223 -18.10 4.44 9.92
CA ARG A 223 -19.41 4.52 10.56
C ARG A 223 -20.52 4.99 9.63
N ALA A 224 -20.17 5.51 8.46
CA ALA A 224 -21.16 5.93 7.50
C ALA A 224 -21.99 4.74 7.00
N PRO A 225 -23.32 4.89 6.82
CA PRO A 225 -24.11 3.84 6.21
C PRO A 225 -23.55 3.51 4.82
N PRO A 226 -23.63 2.24 4.37
CA PRO A 226 -23.24 1.90 3.02
C PRO A 226 -24.02 2.78 2.03
N ALA A 227 -23.32 3.36 1.06
CA ALA A 227 -23.98 4.11 0.00
C ALA A 227 -24.95 3.15 -0.73
N ASP A 228 -26.18 3.61 -0.95
CA ASP A 228 -27.15 2.87 -1.73
C ASP A 228 -26.50 2.41 -3.06
N PRO A 229 -26.68 1.17 -3.47
CA PRO A 229 -26.23 0.73 -4.78
C PRO A 229 -26.86 1.66 -5.84
N PRO A 230 -26.13 2.00 -6.89
CA PRO A 230 -26.67 2.82 -7.96
C PRO A 230 -27.99 2.20 -8.43
N ARG A 231 -29.10 2.93 -8.29
CA ARG A 231 -30.40 2.50 -8.80
C ARG A 231 -30.23 2.37 -10.32
N HIS A 232 -30.15 1.15 -10.81
CA HIS A 232 -30.27 0.90 -12.24
C HIS A 232 -31.69 1.32 -12.61
N THR A 233 -31.86 2.53 -13.14
CA THR A 233 -33.05 2.91 -13.88
C THR A 233 -33.09 2.00 -15.10
N LEU A 234 -34.12 1.14 -15.11
CA LEU A 234 -34.49 0.29 -16.26
C LEU A 234 -34.86 1.16 -17.45
#